data_930483e37aab9036e51b3722e1b69832
#
_entry.id   930483e37aab9036e51b3722e1b69832
#
_cell.length_a   1.000
_cell.length_b   1.000
_cell.length_c   1.000
_cell.angle_alpha   90.00
_cell.angle_beta   90.00
_cell.angle_gamma   90.00
#
_symmetry.space_group_name_H-M   'P 1'
#
loop_
_entity.id
_entity.type
_entity.pdbx_description
1 polymer ?
#
loop_
_entity_poly.entity_id
_entity_poly.type
_entity_poly.pdbx_seq_one_letter_code
_entity_poly.pdbx_strand_id
1 'polypeptide(L)'
;MLGETVTTGELLMTAPHARQPQVLPRPACTPTAIRAVLAANADSGTLQRYDEDLDAAFEQAREQGDVTPLVQTVKRWWFEADAWRDPQAQREFLARIGDYRDGGPPPAEQRMSREEIRAQFGV
;
A
#
# COMPACT_ATOMS: atom_id res chain seq x y z
N MET A 1 18.98 12.55 -39.42
CA MET A 1 18.94 12.41 -39.09
C MET A 1 18.85 12.16 -38.24
N LEU A 2 18.82 12.05 -38.08
CA LEU A 2 18.70 11.83 -37.40
C LEU A 2 18.40 11.72 -36.42
N GLY A 3 18.63 12.00 -36.23
CA GLY A 3 18.42 12.02 -35.39
C GLY A 3 17.64 11.84 -34.75
N GLU A 4 17.27 11.87 -35.04
CA GLU A 4 16.58 11.76 -34.48
C GLU A 4 16.25 10.99 -34.01
N THR A 5 16.58 10.57 -34.17
CA THR A 5 16.39 9.69 -33.82
C THR A 5 16.59 9.25 -32.79
N VAL A 6 16.89 9.34 -32.73
CA VAL A 6 17.16 9.13 -31.90
C VAL A 6 16.89 9.21 -30.96
N THR A 7 17.32 9.34 -30.91
CA THR A 7 17.08 9.94 -29.96
C THR A 7 15.93 9.69 -29.38
N THR A 8 15.35 9.60 -30.03
CA THR A 8 14.15 9.35 -29.70
C THR A 8 14.01 8.22 -28.88
N GLY A 9 14.67 7.30 -29.14
CA GLY A 9 14.54 6.12 -28.44
C GLY A 9 14.60 6.35 -27.03
N GLU A 10 15.46 7.13 -26.65
CA GLU A 10 15.62 7.25 -25.33
C GLU A 10 14.47 7.80 -24.67
N LEU A 11 13.82 8.60 -25.31
CA LEU A 11 12.74 9.15 -24.69
C LEU A 11 11.81 8.18 -24.23
N LEU A 12 11.55 7.25 -24.99
CA LEU A 12 10.63 6.32 -24.65
C LEU A 12 10.95 5.59 -23.54
N MET A 13 12.12 5.24 -23.43
CA MET A 13 12.44 4.42 -22.41
C MET A 13 12.31 5.09 -21.17
N THR A 14 12.45 6.30 -21.15
CA THR A 14 12.42 6.93 -19.93
C THR A 14 11.14 6.73 -19.23
N ALA A 15 10.09 6.78 -19.85
CA ALA A 15 8.83 6.64 -19.20
C ALA A 15 8.71 5.39 -18.38
N PRO A 16 8.95 4.25 -18.90
CA PRO A 16 8.85 3.04 -18.12
C PRO A 16 9.90 2.99 -17.07
N HIS A 17 11.03 3.56 -17.33
CA HIS A 17 12.07 3.48 -16.38
C HIS A 17 11.71 4.24 -15.17
N ALA A 18 10.99 5.26 -15.31
CA ALA A 18 10.60 6.04 -14.20
C ALA A 18 9.70 5.31 -13.28
N ARG A 19 9.21 4.14 -13.70
CA ARG A 19 8.36 3.39 -12.87
C ARG A 19 9.04 2.35 -12.07
N GLN A 20 10.32 2.34 -12.03
CA GLN A 20 11.03 1.37 -11.23
C GLN A 20 10.69 1.58 -9.77
N PRO A 21 10.49 0.50 -9.02
CA PRO A 21 10.14 0.59 -7.62
C PRO A 21 11.23 1.31 -6.84
N GLN A 22 10.82 2.13 -5.93
CA GLN A 22 11.73 2.82 -5.05
C GLN A 22 11.22 2.72 -3.65
N VAL A 23 12.12 2.56 -2.70
CA VAL A 23 11.77 2.64 -1.29
C VAL A 23 11.67 4.11 -0.92
N LEU A 24 10.53 4.52 -0.43
CA LEU A 24 10.27 5.90 -0.10
C LEU A 24 10.37 6.13 1.41
N PRO A 25 10.62 7.35 1.84
CA PRO A 25 10.59 7.63 3.28
C PRO A 25 9.17 7.50 3.83
N ARG A 26 9.07 7.34 5.14
CA ARG A 26 7.77 7.21 5.79
C ARG A 26 6.99 8.51 5.58
N PRO A 27 5.75 8.43 5.09
CA PRO A 27 4.97 9.64 4.83
C PRO A 27 4.46 10.26 6.11
N ALA A 28 4.21 11.56 6.08
CA ALA A 28 3.46 12.20 7.14
C ALA A 28 2.04 11.64 7.13
N CYS A 29 1.37 11.69 8.27
CA CYS A 29 0.00 11.18 8.36
C CYS A 29 -0.97 12.27 7.89
N THR A 30 -0.88 12.58 6.62
CA THR A 30 -1.76 13.58 5.98
C THR A 30 -2.26 13.01 4.67
N PRO A 31 -3.44 13.41 4.22
CA PRO A 31 -3.97 12.90 2.96
C PRO A 31 -3.03 13.13 1.77
N THR A 32 -2.39 14.29 1.71
CA THR A 32 -1.49 14.60 0.61
C THR A 32 -0.29 13.68 0.58
N ALA A 33 0.35 13.45 1.74
CA ALA A 33 1.53 12.58 1.80
C ALA A 33 1.17 11.13 1.53
N ILE A 34 0.04 10.67 2.05
CA ILE A 34 -0.45 9.32 1.81
C ILE A 34 -0.69 9.10 0.32
N ARG A 35 -1.39 10.03 -0.31
CA ARG A 35 -1.71 9.90 -1.72
C ARG A 35 -0.45 9.89 -2.57
N ALA A 36 0.56 10.66 -2.19
CA ALA A 36 1.81 10.71 -2.95
C ALA A 36 2.49 9.34 -2.96
N VAL A 37 2.53 8.64 -1.83
CA VAL A 37 3.14 7.31 -1.76
C VAL A 37 2.33 6.32 -2.58
N LEU A 38 1.01 6.35 -2.46
CA LEU A 38 0.17 5.41 -3.20
C LEU A 38 0.26 5.66 -4.70
N ALA A 39 0.29 6.92 -5.11
CA ALA A 39 0.39 7.25 -6.53
C ALA A 39 1.73 6.83 -7.10
N ALA A 40 2.79 6.89 -6.32
CA ALA A 40 4.12 6.52 -6.78
C ALA A 40 4.32 5.01 -6.83
N ASN A 41 3.83 4.29 -5.83
CA ASN A 41 4.22 2.89 -5.63
C ASN A 41 3.09 1.87 -5.65
N ALA A 42 1.88 2.26 -5.33
CA ALA A 42 0.77 1.30 -5.29
C ALA A 42 0.14 1.16 -6.67
N ASP A 43 -0.69 0.15 -6.85
CA ASP A 43 -1.39 -0.03 -8.12
C ASP A 43 -2.56 0.95 -8.21
N SER A 44 -3.10 1.10 -9.42
CA SER A 44 -4.17 2.07 -9.66
C SER A 44 -5.43 1.74 -8.89
N GLY A 45 -5.70 0.45 -8.68
CA GLY A 45 -6.88 0.05 -7.91
C GLY A 45 -6.78 0.48 -6.46
N THR A 46 -5.60 0.39 -5.88
CA THR A 46 -5.38 0.83 -4.50
C THR A 46 -5.57 2.34 -4.40
N LEU A 47 -5.00 3.10 -5.33
CA LEU A 47 -5.15 4.54 -5.31
C LEU A 47 -6.61 4.95 -5.48
N GLN A 48 -7.34 4.27 -6.34
CA GLN A 48 -8.75 4.55 -6.55
C GLN A 48 -9.56 4.29 -5.28
N ARG A 49 -9.29 3.17 -4.61
CA ARG A 49 -9.98 2.87 -3.36
C ARG A 49 -9.69 3.92 -2.30
N TYR A 50 -8.46 4.43 -2.27
CA TYR A 50 -8.11 5.49 -1.32
C TYR A 50 -8.94 6.73 -1.60
N ASP A 51 -9.00 7.15 -2.87
CA ASP A 51 -9.75 8.35 -3.23
C ASP A 51 -11.23 8.20 -2.88
N GLU A 52 -11.80 7.03 -3.14
CA GLU A 52 -13.21 6.77 -2.83
C GLU A 52 -13.46 6.75 -1.33
N ASP A 53 -12.59 6.10 -0.58
CA ASP A 53 -12.74 6.01 0.87
C ASP A 53 -12.62 7.40 1.51
N LEU A 54 -11.70 8.20 1.02
CA LEU A 54 -11.51 9.54 1.57
C LEU A 54 -12.73 10.42 1.29
N ASP A 55 -13.25 10.36 0.07
CA ASP A 55 -14.44 11.12 -0.28
C ASP A 55 -15.62 10.72 0.58
N ALA A 56 -15.80 9.41 0.80
CA ALA A 56 -16.89 8.91 1.64
C ALA A 56 -16.72 9.38 3.09
N ALA A 57 -15.48 9.40 3.58
CA ALA A 57 -15.22 9.83 4.94
C ALA A 57 -15.50 11.33 5.12
N PHE A 58 -15.19 12.14 4.10
CA PHE A 58 -15.53 13.56 4.15
C PHE A 58 -17.04 13.76 4.19
N GLU A 59 -17.79 13.02 3.38
CA GLU A 59 -19.24 13.11 3.37
C GLU A 59 -19.81 12.69 4.72
N GLN A 60 -19.31 11.62 5.27
CA GLN A 60 -19.80 11.13 6.55
C GLN A 60 -19.51 12.14 7.67
N ALA A 61 -18.31 12.74 7.65
CA ALA A 61 -17.97 13.75 8.64
C ALA A 61 -18.89 14.97 8.52
N ARG A 62 -19.19 15.34 7.29
CA ARG A 62 -20.08 16.49 7.06
C ARG A 62 -21.47 16.20 7.56
N GLU A 63 -21.99 15.02 7.28
CA GLU A 63 -23.34 14.67 7.70
C GLU A 63 -23.48 14.55 9.20
N GLN A 64 -22.46 14.03 9.85
CA GLN A 64 -22.51 13.82 11.29
C GLN A 64 -22.01 15.01 12.09
N GLY A 65 -21.35 15.96 11.43
CA GLY A 65 -20.76 17.10 12.13
C GLY A 65 -19.62 16.65 13.03
N ASP A 66 -18.92 15.58 12.67
CA ASP A 66 -17.89 14.97 13.50
C ASP A 66 -16.76 14.51 12.59
N VAL A 67 -15.54 14.97 12.85
CA VAL A 67 -14.39 14.62 11.99
C VAL A 67 -13.78 13.26 12.31
N THR A 68 -14.26 12.57 13.32
CA THR A 68 -13.73 11.29 13.73
C THR A 68 -13.64 10.27 12.59
N PRO A 69 -14.68 10.09 11.76
CA PRO A 69 -14.58 9.15 10.66
C PRO A 69 -13.47 9.50 9.68
N LEU A 70 -13.26 10.79 9.45
CA LEU A 70 -12.23 11.24 8.54
C LEU A 70 -10.84 10.96 9.12
N VAL A 71 -10.64 11.25 10.40
CA VAL A 71 -9.37 11.00 11.06
C VAL A 71 -9.04 9.51 11.07
N GLN A 72 -10.03 8.67 11.32
CA GLN A 72 -9.84 7.23 11.33
C GLN A 72 -9.48 6.70 9.94
N THR A 73 -10.12 7.22 8.91
CA THR A 73 -9.82 6.82 7.54
C THR A 73 -8.41 7.22 7.15
N VAL A 74 -7.98 8.42 7.50
CA VAL A 74 -6.64 8.88 7.20
C VAL A 74 -5.61 8.01 7.91
N LYS A 75 -5.83 7.66 9.17
CA LYS A 75 -4.92 6.80 9.90
C LYS A 75 -4.82 5.41 9.28
N ARG A 76 -5.96 4.85 8.90
CA ARG A 76 -5.96 3.52 8.29
C ARG A 76 -5.18 3.52 6.99
N TRP A 77 -5.38 4.52 6.16
CA TRP A 77 -4.68 4.62 4.90
C TRP A 77 -3.20 4.98 5.07
N TRP A 78 -2.86 5.65 6.18
CA TRP A 78 -1.46 5.91 6.46
C TRP A 78 -0.69 4.60 6.66
N PHE A 79 -1.29 3.63 7.35
CA PHE A 79 -0.65 2.33 7.51
C PHE A 79 -0.51 1.63 6.17
N GLU A 80 -1.49 1.75 5.31
CA GLU A 80 -1.42 1.17 3.98
C GLU A 80 -0.29 1.85 3.18
N ALA A 81 -0.21 3.16 3.21
CA ALA A 81 0.83 3.90 2.51
C ALA A 81 2.21 3.55 3.06
N ASP A 82 2.32 3.38 4.37
CA ASP A 82 3.59 2.99 4.97
C ASP A 82 4.05 1.65 4.44
N ALA A 83 3.14 0.72 4.21
CA ALA A 83 3.47 -0.57 3.62
C ALA A 83 3.93 -0.42 2.17
N TRP A 84 3.33 0.50 1.42
CA TRP A 84 3.68 0.71 0.03
C TRP A 84 4.96 1.52 -0.17
N ARG A 85 5.63 1.92 0.92
CA ARG A 85 6.93 2.57 0.80
C ARG A 85 7.93 1.68 0.07
N ASP A 86 7.79 0.37 0.24
CA ASP A 86 8.61 -0.62 -0.45
C ASP A 86 7.66 -1.49 -1.27
N PRO A 87 7.43 -1.16 -2.53
CA PRO A 87 6.41 -1.86 -3.30
C PRO A 87 6.75 -3.33 -3.56
N GLN A 88 8.03 -3.67 -3.62
CA GLN A 88 8.38 -5.06 -3.83
C GLN A 88 8.06 -5.89 -2.59
N ALA A 89 8.44 -5.40 -1.42
CA ALA A 89 8.13 -6.11 -0.17
C ALA A 89 6.62 -6.22 0.03
N GLN A 90 5.88 -5.18 -0.32
CA GLN A 90 4.43 -5.21 -0.18
C GLN A 90 3.80 -6.23 -1.11
N ARG A 91 4.26 -6.30 -2.37
CA ARG A 91 3.73 -7.28 -3.30
C ARG A 91 4.06 -8.71 -2.86
N GLU A 92 5.25 -8.91 -2.30
CA GLU A 92 5.63 -10.23 -1.79
C GLU A 92 4.76 -10.61 -0.60
N PHE A 93 4.47 -9.66 0.27
CA PHE A 93 3.61 -9.90 1.41
C PHE A 93 2.19 -10.26 0.96
N LEU A 94 1.65 -9.51 0.00
CA LEU A 94 0.32 -9.78 -0.53
C LEU A 94 0.26 -11.13 -1.25
N ALA A 95 1.32 -11.50 -1.93
CA ALA A 95 1.38 -12.81 -2.58
C ALA A 95 1.36 -13.93 -1.56
N ARG A 96 2.09 -13.78 -0.46
CA ARG A 96 2.08 -14.78 0.60
C ARG A 96 0.69 -14.89 1.23
N ILE A 97 0.00 -13.77 1.43
CA ILE A 97 -1.36 -13.82 1.96
C ILE A 97 -2.27 -14.52 0.98
N GLY A 98 -2.11 -14.26 -0.32
CA GLY A 98 -2.90 -14.93 -1.34
C GLY A 98 -2.67 -16.42 -1.35
N ASP A 99 -1.41 -16.84 -1.29
CA ASP A 99 -1.08 -18.24 -1.26
C ASP A 99 -1.66 -18.90 -0.02
N TYR A 100 -1.53 -18.25 1.12
CA TYR A 100 -2.06 -18.78 2.37
C TYR A 100 -3.59 -18.91 2.28
N ARG A 101 -4.25 -17.92 1.71
CA ARG A 101 -5.70 -17.92 1.59
C ARG A 101 -6.16 -19.02 0.63
N ASP A 102 -5.46 -19.18 -0.49
CA ASP A 102 -5.82 -20.18 -1.48
C ASP A 102 -5.47 -21.59 -1.03
N GLY A 103 -4.35 -21.76 -0.36
CA GLY A 103 -3.90 -23.06 0.09
C GLY A 103 -4.36 -23.42 1.48
N GLY A 104 -5.02 -22.53 2.17
CA GLY A 104 -5.47 -22.78 3.53
C GLY A 104 -4.37 -22.51 4.54
N PRO A 105 -4.63 -22.75 5.81
CA PRO A 105 -3.64 -22.50 6.85
C PRO A 105 -2.46 -23.42 6.73
N PRO A 106 -1.30 -23.06 7.27
CA PRO A 106 -0.13 -23.93 7.21
C PRO A 106 -0.41 -25.25 7.92
N PRO A 107 0.34 -26.28 7.58
CA PRO A 107 0.17 -27.58 8.24
C PRO A 107 0.30 -27.44 9.75
N ALA A 108 -0.36 -28.33 10.46
CA ALA A 108 -0.38 -28.25 11.91
C ALA A 108 1.02 -28.22 12.51
N GLU A 109 1.95 -28.93 11.93
CA GLU A 109 3.30 -28.99 12.46
C GLU A 109 4.05 -27.68 12.27
N GLN A 110 3.55 -26.79 11.42
CA GLN A 110 4.18 -25.49 11.21
C GLN A 110 3.48 -24.40 11.99
N ARG A 111 2.41 -24.74 12.73
CA ARG A 111 1.68 -23.76 13.51
C ARG A 111 2.03 -23.92 14.97
N MET A 112 2.15 -22.81 15.66
CA MET A 112 2.40 -22.89 17.10
C MET A 112 1.12 -23.24 17.81
N SER A 113 1.23 -24.09 18.82
CA SER A 113 0.09 -24.41 19.64
C SER A 113 -0.21 -23.25 20.57
N ARG A 114 -1.39 -23.28 21.17
CA ARG A 114 -1.78 -22.23 22.09
C ARG A 114 -0.81 -22.19 23.28
N GLU A 115 -0.36 -23.32 23.74
CA GLU A 115 0.59 -23.38 24.83
C GLU A 115 1.93 -22.82 24.45
N GLU A 116 2.37 -23.09 23.23
CA GLU A 116 3.63 -22.55 22.76
C GLU A 116 3.58 -21.03 22.64
N ILE A 117 2.49 -20.52 22.15
CA ILE A 117 2.32 -19.09 22.04
C ILE A 117 2.31 -18.46 23.41
N ARG A 118 1.59 -19.08 24.34
CA ARG A 118 1.51 -18.57 25.70
C ARG A 118 2.87 -18.59 26.37
N ALA A 119 3.63 -19.63 26.18
CA ALA A 119 4.95 -19.74 26.79
C ALA A 119 5.91 -18.71 26.18
N GLN A 120 5.82 -18.48 24.86
CA GLN A 120 6.72 -17.58 24.20
C GLN A 120 6.41 -16.12 24.51
N PHE A 121 5.14 -15.77 24.60
CA PHE A 121 4.76 -14.38 24.79
C PHE A 121 4.28 -14.05 26.20
N GLY A 122 4.27 -14.99 27.08
CA GLY A 122 3.92 -14.73 28.47
C GLY A 122 2.45 -14.42 28.71
N VAL A 123 1.58 -14.94 27.90
CA VAL A 123 0.15 -14.67 28.08
C VAL A 123 -0.60 -15.91 28.50
#